data_fa69e286264701840e8734941b90a2fc
#
_entry.id   fa69e286264701840e8734941b90a2fc
#
_cell.length_a   1.000
_cell.length_b   1.000
_cell.length_c   1.000
_cell.angle_alpha   90.00
_cell.angle_beta   90.00
_cell.angle_gamma   90.00
#
_symmetry.space_group_name_H-M   'P 1'
#
loop_
_entity.id
_entity.type
_entity.pdbx_description
1 polymer ?
#
loop_
_entity_poly.entity_id
_entity_poly.type
_entity_poly.pdbx_seq_one_letter_code
_entity_poly.pdbx_strand_id
1 'polypeptide(L)'
;MRTIRATIALLALGFAASLAAAVHLVPVVGGLASPVFAGNAGDGSGRLFIVEQGGVIRVLQSGAATVSVFLDIRSKVIAGGERGLLGLAFHPQYASNGRFFVYYTRSGDGTIIVAEYGTLSDRNIASAIETTLLAIPHPINANHNGGMLAFGRDGYLYIGVGDGGSANDPPDNAQNLESLLGKILRIDVDRTASGLRYALPPDNPFVNTPGRDEIYAYGLRNPWRFTFDRVTDVLWVADVGQNAREEVNMPVVRGGNYGWRAYEGSSCTGNDPPLCNPANYRFPVLEYAHDEGRCSITGGSVYRGNRQSLPGGTYVFADFCSGEIFAWDGTAQTVLLDTPGNISSFGEDEHGEIYVVDLGGTVSRLAAATSCTYAIAPARETFAIAGGAGSIAVTAGDSCAWTAATGDAWITLGGAAEGTGNGTVTYAIAPYTGKPKVRTGTIVVAGNTFTITQNRLRLLVRGGG
;
A
#
# COMPACT_ATOMS: atom_id res chain seq x y z
N MET A 1 2.16 71.26 4.15
CA MET A 1 1.36 70.07 4.48
C MET A 1 1.28 69.23 3.20
N ARG A 2 2.06 68.16 3.10
CA ARG A 2 1.97 67.19 2.00
C ARG A 2 1.47 65.85 2.60
N THR A 3 0.30 65.47 2.24
CA THR A 3 -0.39 64.24 2.61
C THR A 3 0.21 63.06 1.82
N ILE A 4 0.86 62.12 2.51
CA ILE A 4 1.33 60.84 1.96
C ILE A 4 0.14 59.87 2.04
N ARG A 5 -0.35 59.40 0.89
CA ARG A 5 -1.28 58.29 0.82
C ARG A 5 -0.48 56.98 0.78
N ALA A 6 -0.59 56.18 1.82
CA ALA A 6 -0.05 54.82 1.85
C ALA A 6 -1.05 53.90 1.17
N THR A 7 -0.62 53.25 0.08
CA THR A 7 -1.38 52.20 -0.59
C THR A 7 -1.00 50.85 0.06
N ILE A 8 -1.95 50.25 0.77
CA ILE A 8 -1.81 48.88 1.32
C ILE A 8 -2.14 47.92 0.18
N ALA A 9 -1.12 47.22 -0.31
CA ALA A 9 -1.28 46.08 -1.19
C ALA A 9 -1.65 44.86 -0.35
N LEU A 10 -2.89 44.35 -0.46
CA LEU A 10 -3.28 43.05 0.05
C LEU A 10 -2.65 41.97 -0.85
N LEU A 11 -1.62 41.27 -0.32
CA LEU A 11 -1.20 40.00 -0.88
C LEU A 11 -2.27 38.95 -0.52
N ALA A 12 -3.04 38.53 -1.50
CA ALA A 12 -3.87 37.33 -1.41
C ALA A 12 -2.92 36.11 -1.48
N LEU A 13 -2.59 35.52 -0.33
CA LEU A 13 -2.03 34.17 -0.29
C LEU A 13 -3.10 33.19 -0.76
N GLY A 14 -2.99 32.78 -2.02
CA GLY A 14 -3.74 31.66 -2.54
C GLY A 14 -3.23 30.38 -1.84
N PHE A 15 -4.02 29.84 -0.90
CA PHE A 15 -3.87 28.48 -0.46
C PHE A 15 -4.17 27.58 -1.67
N ALA A 16 -3.13 27.05 -2.30
CA ALA A 16 -3.26 25.91 -3.17
C ALA A 16 -3.64 24.73 -2.24
N ALA A 17 -4.93 24.44 -2.15
CA ALA A 17 -5.38 23.16 -1.64
C ALA A 17 -4.77 22.10 -2.56
N SER A 18 -3.79 21.35 -2.06
CA SER A 18 -3.32 20.13 -2.70
C SER A 18 -4.55 19.22 -2.79
N LEU A 19 -5.15 19.10 -3.99
CA LEU A 19 -6.07 18.02 -4.25
C LEU A 19 -5.22 16.74 -4.10
N ALA A 20 -5.36 16.04 -2.99
CA ALA A 20 -4.93 14.65 -2.91
C ALA A 20 -5.58 13.95 -4.10
N ALA A 21 -4.78 13.39 -5.00
CA ALA A 21 -5.32 12.65 -6.14
C ALA A 21 -6.18 11.54 -5.55
N ALA A 22 -7.47 11.53 -5.90
CA ALA A 22 -8.35 10.46 -5.45
C ALA A 22 -7.74 9.13 -5.90
N VAL A 23 -7.62 8.17 -4.99
CA VAL A 23 -7.09 6.83 -5.27
C VAL A 23 -8.17 5.78 -5.05
N HIS A 24 -7.96 4.59 -5.58
CA HIS A 24 -8.80 3.42 -5.35
C HIS A 24 -7.95 2.15 -5.33
N LEU A 25 -8.53 1.07 -4.81
CA LEU A 25 -7.90 -0.25 -4.82
C LEU A 25 -8.36 -1.03 -6.05
N VAL A 26 -7.38 -1.49 -6.84
CA VAL A 26 -7.60 -2.41 -7.97
C VAL A 26 -7.30 -3.82 -7.49
N PRO A 27 -8.28 -4.72 -7.39
CA PRO A 27 -8.04 -6.10 -7.00
C PRO A 27 -7.04 -6.78 -7.94
N VAL A 28 -6.08 -7.51 -7.36
CA VAL A 28 -5.04 -8.23 -8.10
C VAL A 28 -5.21 -9.74 -7.92
N VAL A 29 -5.41 -10.18 -6.69
CA VAL A 29 -5.67 -11.58 -6.37
C VAL A 29 -6.46 -11.69 -5.08
N GLY A 30 -7.34 -12.69 -5.00
CA GLY A 30 -8.15 -13.03 -3.82
C GLY A 30 -8.09 -14.52 -3.50
N GLY A 31 -8.79 -14.93 -2.44
CA GLY A 31 -8.85 -16.31 -1.97
C GLY A 31 -7.59 -16.80 -1.29
N LEU A 32 -6.78 -15.87 -0.75
CA LEU A 32 -5.57 -16.15 0.03
C LEU A 32 -5.92 -16.47 1.49
N ALA A 33 -5.06 -17.24 2.16
CA ALA A 33 -5.24 -17.61 3.55
C ALA A 33 -4.47 -16.68 4.49
N SER A 34 -5.13 -15.62 4.99
CA SER A 34 -4.54 -14.61 5.89
C SER A 34 -3.20 -14.08 5.38
N PRO A 35 -3.18 -13.38 4.24
CA PRO A 35 -1.95 -12.81 3.71
C PRO A 35 -1.45 -11.68 4.63
N VAL A 36 -0.14 -11.64 4.89
CA VAL A 36 0.51 -10.69 5.80
C VAL A 36 1.68 -9.94 5.18
N PHE A 37 2.03 -10.24 3.94
CA PHE A 37 3.06 -9.51 3.20
C PHE A 37 2.93 -9.77 1.70
N ALA A 38 3.32 -8.79 0.88
CA ALA A 38 3.50 -8.95 -0.56
C ALA A 38 4.78 -8.23 -0.98
N GLY A 39 5.48 -8.75 -1.99
CA GLY A 39 6.71 -8.12 -2.49
C GLY A 39 7.23 -8.78 -3.75
N ASN A 40 8.26 -8.20 -4.33
CA ASN A 40 8.90 -8.64 -5.56
C ASN A 40 10.30 -9.21 -5.29
N ALA A 41 10.85 -9.92 -6.26
CA ALA A 41 12.18 -10.52 -6.15
C ALA A 41 13.31 -9.62 -6.69
N GLY A 42 12.99 -8.51 -7.34
CA GLY A 42 13.97 -7.61 -7.97
C GLY A 42 14.75 -8.25 -9.12
N ASP A 43 14.19 -9.29 -9.76
CA ASP A 43 14.87 -10.09 -10.79
C ASP A 43 14.40 -9.78 -12.22
N GLY A 44 13.57 -8.75 -12.39
CA GLY A 44 13.02 -8.31 -13.68
C GLY A 44 11.87 -9.18 -14.18
N SER A 45 11.37 -10.14 -13.38
CA SER A 45 10.31 -11.05 -13.78
C SER A 45 8.91 -10.47 -13.64
N GLY A 46 8.74 -9.39 -12.87
CA GLY A 46 7.45 -8.80 -12.54
C GLY A 46 6.53 -9.68 -11.70
N ARG A 47 7.08 -10.73 -11.06
CA ARG A 47 6.33 -11.62 -10.16
C ARG A 47 6.07 -10.94 -8.82
N LEU A 48 4.89 -11.24 -8.25
CA LEU A 48 4.56 -10.86 -6.88
C LEU A 48 4.55 -12.10 -5.99
N PHE A 49 5.22 -12.03 -4.86
CA PHE A 49 5.25 -13.07 -3.85
C PHE A 49 4.42 -12.65 -2.66
N ILE A 50 3.55 -13.54 -2.18
CA ILE A 50 2.58 -13.24 -1.13
C ILE A 50 2.79 -14.23 0.00
N VAL A 51 2.99 -13.72 1.21
CA VAL A 51 3.18 -14.51 2.42
C VAL A 51 1.83 -14.72 3.08
N GLU A 52 1.42 -15.97 3.21
CA GLU A 52 0.28 -16.41 4.01
C GLU A 52 0.77 -16.76 5.42
N GLN A 53 0.12 -16.19 6.43
CA GLN A 53 0.52 -16.31 7.85
C GLN A 53 0.70 -17.77 8.31
N GLY A 54 -0.09 -18.68 7.74
CA GLY A 54 -0.07 -20.10 8.07
C GLY A 54 1.19 -20.85 7.65
N GLY A 55 2.14 -20.24 6.94
CA GLY A 55 3.40 -20.87 6.54
C GLY A 55 3.50 -21.20 5.05
N VAL A 56 2.76 -20.51 4.19
CA VAL A 56 2.86 -20.67 2.74
C VAL A 56 3.29 -19.35 2.09
N ILE A 57 4.18 -19.40 1.13
CA ILE A 57 4.46 -18.31 0.22
C ILE A 57 3.87 -18.67 -1.14
N ARG A 58 3.03 -17.76 -1.66
CA ARG A 58 2.47 -17.85 -3.00
C ARG A 58 3.28 -17.02 -3.98
N VAL A 59 3.29 -17.42 -5.25
CA VAL A 59 3.81 -16.61 -6.34
C VAL A 59 2.73 -16.36 -7.38
N LEU A 60 2.55 -15.08 -7.71
CA LEU A 60 1.70 -14.59 -8.80
C LEU A 60 2.60 -14.21 -9.96
N GLN A 61 2.42 -14.85 -11.11
CA GLN A 61 3.14 -14.51 -12.33
C GLN A 61 2.64 -13.17 -12.88
N SER A 62 3.51 -12.44 -13.56
CA SER A 62 3.12 -11.19 -14.23
C SER A 62 1.95 -11.42 -15.18
N GLY A 63 0.86 -10.66 -15.02
CA GLY A 63 -0.35 -10.78 -15.84
C GLY A 63 -1.23 -12.00 -15.52
N ALA A 64 -0.90 -12.84 -14.55
CA ALA A 64 -1.74 -13.96 -14.13
C ALA A 64 -2.84 -13.51 -13.15
N ALA A 65 -3.94 -14.26 -13.14
CA ALA A 65 -5.05 -14.05 -12.18
C ALA A 65 -5.03 -15.05 -11.01
N THR A 66 -4.14 -16.05 -11.03
CA THR A 66 -4.06 -17.11 -10.02
C THR A 66 -2.64 -17.30 -9.53
N VAL A 67 -2.52 -17.69 -8.27
CA VAL A 67 -1.24 -17.95 -7.61
C VAL A 67 -0.89 -19.43 -7.61
N SER A 68 0.42 -19.74 -7.55
CA SER A 68 0.93 -21.08 -7.25
C SER A 68 1.70 -21.08 -5.92
N VAL A 69 2.01 -22.26 -5.38
CA VAL A 69 2.82 -22.39 -4.18
C VAL A 69 4.29 -22.21 -4.56
N PHE A 70 4.96 -21.25 -3.89
CA PHE A 70 6.40 -21.05 -3.99
C PHE A 70 7.16 -21.81 -2.88
N LEU A 71 6.71 -21.65 -1.61
CA LEU A 71 7.27 -22.34 -0.44
C LEU A 71 6.13 -22.80 0.47
N ASP A 72 6.22 -24.01 1.03
CA ASP A 72 5.30 -24.52 2.05
C ASP A 72 6.09 -25.04 3.25
N ILE A 73 6.00 -24.31 4.37
CA ILE A 73 6.65 -24.64 5.65
C ILE A 73 5.64 -24.72 6.81
N ARG A 74 4.38 -24.98 6.51
CA ARG A 74 3.30 -25.08 7.52
C ARG A 74 3.64 -26.01 8.69
N SER A 75 4.39 -27.07 8.44
CA SER A 75 4.81 -28.01 9.50
C SER A 75 5.81 -27.41 10.49
N LYS A 76 6.47 -26.31 10.16
CA LYS A 76 7.46 -25.64 11.01
C LYS A 76 6.88 -24.42 11.75
N VAL A 77 5.73 -23.90 11.32
CA VAL A 77 5.18 -22.62 11.77
C VAL A 77 4.06 -22.84 12.77
N ILE A 78 4.09 -22.06 13.86
CA ILE A 78 2.89 -21.82 14.67
C ILE A 78 2.28 -20.50 14.22
N ALA A 79 1.01 -20.53 13.82
CA ALA A 79 0.28 -19.35 13.33
C ALA A 79 -0.93 -19.04 14.22
N GLY A 80 -1.34 -17.76 14.21
CA GLY A 80 -2.51 -17.24 14.93
C GLY A 80 -2.16 -16.06 15.82
N GLY A 81 -3.09 -15.11 15.91
CA GLY A 81 -2.78 -13.79 16.45
C GLY A 81 -1.66 -13.13 15.64
N GLU A 82 -0.59 -12.73 16.30
CA GLU A 82 0.59 -12.15 15.63
C GLU A 82 1.65 -13.18 15.23
N ARG A 83 1.49 -14.46 15.57
CA ARG A 83 2.42 -15.54 15.21
C ARG A 83 2.18 -16.04 13.80
N GLY A 84 3.24 -16.48 13.12
CA GLY A 84 3.12 -17.06 11.79
C GLY A 84 4.40 -17.02 10.98
N LEU A 85 4.27 -17.24 9.67
CA LEU A 85 5.24 -16.83 8.68
C LEU A 85 4.97 -15.36 8.38
N LEU A 86 5.90 -14.46 8.75
CA LEU A 86 5.63 -13.02 8.85
C LEU A 86 6.42 -12.17 7.87
N GLY A 87 7.57 -12.66 7.39
CA GLY A 87 8.46 -11.88 6.52
C GLY A 87 9.11 -12.70 5.42
N LEU A 88 9.44 -11.99 4.35
CA LEU A 88 10.15 -12.49 3.18
C LEU A 88 11.05 -11.38 2.63
N ALA A 89 12.32 -11.71 2.39
CA ALA A 89 13.23 -10.85 1.65
C ALA A 89 14.03 -11.65 0.63
N PHE A 90 14.16 -11.15 -0.58
CA PHE A 90 15.02 -11.72 -1.60
C PHE A 90 16.40 -11.11 -1.54
N HIS A 91 17.42 -11.94 -1.71
CA HIS A 91 18.81 -11.46 -1.80
C HIS A 91 18.96 -10.45 -2.94
N PRO A 92 19.75 -9.38 -2.80
CA PRO A 92 19.94 -8.38 -3.89
C PRO A 92 20.40 -8.98 -5.22
N GLN A 93 21.07 -10.14 -5.17
CA GLN A 93 21.51 -10.91 -6.33
C GLN A 93 20.62 -12.13 -6.61
N TYR A 94 19.35 -12.12 -6.19
CA TYR A 94 18.44 -13.27 -6.33
C TYR A 94 18.36 -13.80 -7.77
N ALA A 95 18.37 -12.93 -8.76
CA ALA A 95 18.34 -13.32 -10.18
C ALA A 95 19.44 -14.36 -10.52
N SER A 96 20.62 -14.26 -9.90
CA SER A 96 21.75 -15.17 -10.12
C SER A 96 21.82 -16.30 -9.10
N ASN A 97 21.67 -16.02 -7.80
CA ASN A 97 21.93 -16.96 -6.72
C ASN A 97 20.67 -17.71 -6.21
N GLY A 98 19.47 -17.15 -6.41
CA GLY A 98 18.19 -17.74 -5.98
C GLY A 98 17.98 -17.78 -4.48
N ARG A 99 18.77 -17.04 -3.69
CA ARG A 99 18.67 -16.99 -2.24
C ARG A 99 17.56 -16.06 -1.79
N PHE A 100 16.81 -16.48 -0.76
CA PHE A 100 15.81 -15.63 -0.10
C PHE A 100 15.71 -16.00 1.38
N PHE A 101 15.11 -15.12 2.17
CA PHE A 101 15.08 -15.19 3.62
C PHE A 101 13.65 -15.09 4.10
N VAL A 102 13.34 -15.86 5.14
CA VAL A 102 12.01 -15.86 5.76
C VAL A 102 12.14 -15.61 7.26
N TYR A 103 11.10 -15.00 7.83
CA TYR A 103 10.94 -14.81 9.26
C TYR A 103 9.67 -15.51 9.71
N TYR A 104 9.78 -16.40 10.69
CA TYR A 104 8.61 -17.12 11.20
C TYR A 104 8.72 -17.47 12.68
N THR A 105 7.58 -17.73 13.33
CA THR A 105 7.51 -18.27 14.69
C THR A 105 7.43 -19.80 14.63
N ARG A 106 8.39 -20.45 15.27
CA ARG A 106 8.56 -21.91 15.22
C ARG A 106 7.48 -22.65 15.99
N SER A 107 6.96 -23.74 15.40
CA SER A 107 6.04 -24.66 16.06
C SER A 107 6.69 -25.31 17.28
N GLY A 108 5.92 -25.44 18.36
CA GLY A 108 6.33 -26.07 19.60
C GLY A 108 6.77 -25.11 20.69
N ASP A 109 7.57 -24.09 20.39
CA ASP A 109 8.13 -23.19 21.43
C ASP A 109 7.96 -21.69 21.14
N GLY A 110 7.44 -21.30 19.95
CA GLY A 110 7.27 -19.91 19.59
C GLY A 110 8.56 -19.14 19.29
N THR A 111 9.73 -19.80 19.28
CA THR A 111 11.00 -19.17 18.92
C THR A 111 10.90 -18.48 17.57
N ILE A 112 11.37 -17.26 17.50
CA ILE A 112 11.50 -16.50 16.25
C ILE A 112 12.66 -17.07 15.45
N ILE A 113 12.42 -17.44 14.21
CA ILE A 113 13.43 -17.98 13.30
C ILE A 113 13.59 -17.03 12.11
N VAL A 114 14.84 -16.67 11.83
CA VAL A 114 15.23 -16.08 10.54
C VAL A 114 16.05 -17.14 9.82
N ALA A 115 15.57 -17.52 8.64
CA ALA A 115 16.17 -18.61 7.88
C ALA A 115 16.38 -18.27 6.41
N GLU A 116 17.45 -18.80 5.85
CA GLU A 116 17.76 -18.75 4.42
C GLU A 116 17.22 -19.99 3.72
N TYR A 117 16.64 -19.76 2.55
CA TYR A 117 16.25 -20.76 1.57
C TYR A 117 16.83 -20.42 0.19
N GLY A 118 16.84 -21.40 -0.69
CA GLY A 118 17.16 -21.22 -2.11
C GLY A 118 16.01 -21.67 -2.99
N THR A 119 16.09 -21.36 -4.26
CA THR A 119 15.18 -21.91 -5.28
C THR A 119 15.77 -23.13 -5.97
N LEU A 120 14.92 -23.95 -6.57
CA LEU A 120 15.31 -24.96 -7.54
C LEU A 120 15.73 -24.29 -8.87
N SER A 121 16.00 -25.10 -9.89
CA SER A 121 16.24 -24.60 -11.25
C SER A 121 15.05 -23.80 -11.79
N ASP A 122 13.84 -24.21 -11.44
CA ASP A 122 12.64 -23.37 -11.59
C ASP A 122 12.56 -22.34 -10.48
N ARG A 123 12.73 -21.07 -10.81
CA ARG A 123 12.65 -19.94 -9.88
C ARG A 123 11.25 -19.70 -9.28
N ASN A 124 10.27 -20.49 -9.69
CA ASN A 124 8.91 -20.46 -9.11
C ASN A 124 8.72 -21.48 -7.99
N ILE A 125 9.75 -22.26 -7.67
CA ILE A 125 9.70 -23.30 -6.66
C ILE A 125 10.90 -23.17 -5.74
N ALA A 126 10.62 -23.02 -4.43
CA ALA A 126 11.65 -23.02 -3.42
C ALA A 126 12.17 -24.44 -3.14
N SER A 127 13.46 -24.53 -2.78
CA SER A 127 14.02 -25.73 -2.16
C SER A 127 13.45 -25.91 -0.75
N ALA A 128 13.26 -27.14 -0.34
CA ALA A 128 12.86 -27.45 1.05
C ALA A 128 14.01 -27.35 2.06
N ILE A 129 15.24 -27.11 1.60
CA ILE A 129 16.43 -27.03 2.46
C ILE A 129 16.48 -25.66 3.14
N GLU A 130 16.46 -25.68 4.46
CA GLU A 130 16.55 -24.51 5.32
C GLU A 130 17.93 -24.39 5.95
N THR A 131 18.44 -23.15 6.00
CA THR A 131 19.58 -22.79 6.84
C THR A 131 19.12 -21.74 7.86
N THR A 132 18.97 -22.13 9.12
CA THR A 132 18.65 -21.18 10.21
C THR A 132 19.84 -20.24 10.43
N LEU A 133 19.59 -18.93 10.36
CA LEU A 133 20.54 -17.86 10.65
C LEU A 133 20.43 -17.42 12.11
N LEU A 134 19.24 -17.01 12.52
CA LEU A 134 18.93 -16.57 13.88
C LEU A 134 17.80 -17.41 14.48
N ALA A 135 17.94 -17.74 15.77
CA ALA A 135 16.89 -18.30 16.60
C ALA A 135 16.78 -17.44 17.87
N ILE A 136 15.74 -16.64 17.98
CA ILE A 136 15.52 -15.69 19.06
C ILE A 136 14.42 -16.26 19.96
N PRO A 137 14.72 -16.66 21.21
CA PRO A 137 13.71 -17.17 22.13
C PRO A 137 12.59 -16.15 22.36
N HIS A 138 11.34 -16.60 22.21
CA HIS A 138 10.12 -15.82 22.46
C HIS A 138 9.08 -16.71 23.15
N PRO A 139 9.39 -17.25 24.36
CA PRO A 139 8.63 -18.37 24.90
C PRO A 139 7.37 -17.97 25.67
N ILE A 140 7.22 -16.72 26.10
CA ILE A 140 6.21 -16.32 27.11
C ILE A 140 4.92 -15.88 26.45
N ASN A 141 4.99 -14.90 25.53
CA ASN A 141 3.80 -14.28 24.92
C ASN A 141 3.65 -14.68 23.45
N ALA A 142 2.46 -14.42 22.89
CA ALA A 142 2.16 -14.71 21.50
C ALA A 142 2.18 -13.46 20.60
N ASN A 143 2.36 -12.29 21.18
CA ASN A 143 2.32 -10.98 20.55
C ASN A 143 3.69 -10.30 20.50
N HIS A 144 3.78 -9.18 19.78
CA HIS A 144 4.99 -8.41 19.52
C HIS A 144 6.12 -9.26 18.93
N ASN A 145 5.79 -9.94 17.84
CA ASN A 145 6.76 -10.78 17.15
C ASN A 145 7.63 -9.98 16.16
N GLY A 146 7.22 -8.77 15.76
CA GLY A 146 7.82 -8.08 14.62
C GLY A 146 7.55 -8.84 13.32
N GLY A 147 8.58 -9.07 12.50
CA GLY A 147 8.50 -9.99 11.36
C GLY A 147 9.04 -9.48 10.03
N MET A 148 9.27 -8.18 9.88
CA MET A 148 9.75 -7.62 8.63
C MET A 148 11.22 -7.93 8.38
N LEU A 149 11.54 -8.26 7.13
CA LEU A 149 12.88 -8.42 6.58
C LEU A 149 13.04 -7.51 5.35
N ALA A 150 14.16 -6.83 5.24
CA ALA A 150 14.54 -6.11 4.02
C ALA A 150 16.06 -5.96 3.91
N PHE A 151 16.56 -5.87 2.69
CA PHE A 151 17.95 -5.50 2.42
C PHE A 151 18.08 -3.99 2.26
N GLY A 152 19.08 -3.40 2.96
CA GLY A 152 19.55 -2.06 2.64
C GLY A 152 20.42 -2.05 1.38
N ARG A 153 20.67 -0.89 0.81
CA ARG A 153 21.62 -0.75 -0.30
C ARG A 153 23.07 -1.09 0.08
N ASP A 154 23.35 -1.13 1.38
CA ASP A 154 24.61 -1.59 1.92
C ASP A 154 24.81 -3.12 1.77
N GLY A 155 23.78 -3.83 1.30
CA GLY A 155 23.78 -5.28 1.06
C GLY A 155 23.52 -6.12 2.29
N TYR A 156 23.27 -5.53 3.45
CA TYR A 156 22.99 -6.25 4.68
C TYR A 156 21.50 -6.51 4.88
N LEU A 157 21.17 -7.60 5.58
CA LEU A 157 19.79 -7.94 5.92
C LEU A 157 19.40 -7.26 7.24
N TYR A 158 18.33 -6.45 7.20
CA TYR A 158 17.70 -5.82 8.34
C TYR A 158 16.49 -6.62 8.78
N ILE A 159 16.28 -6.72 10.10
CA ILE A 159 15.29 -7.60 10.72
C ILE A 159 14.59 -6.83 11.84
N GLY A 160 13.27 -6.67 11.76
CA GLY A 160 12.45 -6.07 12.81
C GLY A 160 11.97 -7.11 13.80
N VAL A 161 12.30 -6.91 15.09
CA VAL A 161 11.93 -7.83 16.18
C VAL A 161 11.22 -7.06 17.28
N GLY A 162 10.03 -7.53 17.68
CA GLY A 162 9.27 -6.92 18.78
C GLY A 162 9.91 -7.17 20.15
N ASP A 163 9.40 -6.51 21.18
CA ASP A 163 9.93 -6.55 22.56
C ASP A 163 9.65 -7.89 23.30
N GLY A 164 8.88 -8.79 22.68
CA GLY A 164 8.55 -10.09 23.28
C GLY A 164 7.18 -10.12 23.93
N GLY A 165 6.39 -9.06 23.79
CA GLY A 165 4.98 -9.03 24.18
C GLY A 165 4.71 -8.67 25.63
N SER A 166 3.43 -8.65 25.98
CA SER A 166 2.88 -8.11 27.21
C SER A 166 2.76 -6.58 27.21
N ALA A 167 2.06 -6.03 28.21
CA ALA A 167 1.97 -4.60 28.41
C ALA A 167 3.23 -4.08 29.13
N ASN A 168 3.72 -2.91 28.69
CA ASN A 168 4.81 -2.17 29.34
C ASN A 168 6.20 -2.84 29.35
N ASP A 169 6.42 -3.85 28.49
CA ASP A 169 7.72 -4.57 28.41
C ASP A 169 8.36 -4.81 29.78
N PRO A 170 7.76 -5.65 30.66
CA PRO A 170 8.26 -5.82 32.03
C PRO A 170 9.72 -6.30 32.11
N PRO A 171 10.23 -7.11 31.15
CA PRO A 171 11.65 -7.50 31.13
C PRO A 171 12.60 -6.40 30.67
N ASP A 172 12.06 -5.25 30.19
CA ASP A 172 12.82 -4.15 29.60
C ASP A 172 13.64 -4.55 28.39
N ASN A 173 13.10 -5.49 27.60
CA ASN A 173 13.79 -6.04 26.43
C ASN A 173 14.18 -4.95 25.42
N ALA A 174 13.30 -3.97 25.19
CA ALA A 174 13.53 -2.93 24.20
C ALA A 174 14.78 -2.09 24.52
N GLN A 175 15.06 -1.81 25.80
CA GLN A 175 16.24 -1.06 26.26
C GLN A 175 17.42 -1.94 26.61
N ASN A 176 17.22 -3.23 26.87
CA ASN A 176 18.29 -4.17 27.20
C ASN A 176 19.11 -4.53 25.94
N LEU A 177 20.35 -4.07 25.89
CA LEU A 177 21.26 -4.32 24.77
C LEU A 177 21.77 -5.78 24.68
N GLU A 178 21.60 -6.58 25.73
CA GLU A 178 21.90 -8.03 25.70
C GLU A 178 20.74 -8.87 25.10
N SER A 179 19.58 -8.23 24.85
CA SER A 179 18.41 -8.83 24.22
C SER A 179 18.32 -8.45 22.74
N LEU A 180 17.95 -9.40 21.88
CA LEU A 180 17.61 -9.13 20.47
C LEU A 180 16.14 -8.71 20.27
N LEU A 181 15.35 -8.70 21.36
CA LEU A 181 13.94 -8.27 21.33
C LEU A 181 13.83 -6.74 21.41
N GLY A 182 12.83 -6.14 20.76
CA GLY A 182 12.60 -4.69 20.70
C GLY A 182 13.65 -3.95 19.86
N LYS A 183 14.03 -4.51 18.70
CA LYS A 183 15.20 -4.08 17.92
C LYS A 183 14.92 -4.04 16.41
N ILE A 184 15.71 -3.24 15.72
CA ILE A 184 16.10 -3.51 14.34
C ILE A 184 17.50 -4.14 14.41
N LEU A 185 17.64 -5.36 13.89
CA LEU A 185 18.91 -6.06 13.76
C LEU A 185 19.46 -5.88 12.33
N ARG A 186 20.79 -6.05 12.18
CA ARG A 186 21.47 -5.98 10.87
C ARG A 186 22.60 -6.99 10.80
N ILE A 187 22.55 -7.88 9.80
CA ILE A 187 23.51 -8.98 9.62
C ILE A 187 24.00 -9.07 8.17
N ASP A 188 25.21 -9.62 8.01
CA ASP A 188 25.82 -9.92 6.70
C ASP A 188 25.59 -11.41 6.39
N VAL A 189 24.73 -11.69 5.41
CA VAL A 189 24.35 -13.05 5.00
C VAL A 189 25.27 -13.64 3.94
N ASP A 190 26.23 -12.86 3.42
CA ASP A 190 27.18 -13.29 2.41
C ASP A 190 28.48 -13.83 3.01
N ARG A 191 28.68 -13.59 4.29
CA ARG A 191 29.85 -14.05 5.04
C ARG A 191 29.42 -14.80 6.29
N THR A 192 30.35 -15.54 6.85
CA THR A 192 30.14 -16.24 8.12
C THR A 192 31.21 -15.84 9.12
N ALA A 193 30.84 -15.74 10.38
CA ALA A 193 31.78 -15.59 11.48
C ALA A 193 31.91 -16.94 12.27
N SER A 194 32.91 -17.04 13.14
CA SER A 194 33.10 -18.23 13.95
C SER A 194 31.88 -18.58 14.80
N GLY A 195 31.28 -19.73 14.56
CA GLY A 195 30.06 -20.19 15.25
C GLY A 195 28.75 -19.64 14.76
N LEU A 196 28.76 -18.72 13.78
CA LEU A 196 27.57 -18.11 13.19
C LEU A 196 27.41 -18.49 11.71
N ARG A 197 26.19 -18.54 11.22
CA ARG A 197 25.85 -18.71 9.80
C ARG A 197 25.80 -17.40 9.01
N TYR A 198 26.12 -16.29 9.64
CA TYR A 198 26.21 -14.93 9.10
C TYR A 198 27.44 -14.24 9.69
N ALA A 199 27.83 -13.10 9.16
CA ALA A 199 28.80 -12.22 9.78
C ALA A 199 28.13 -10.96 10.34
N LEU A 200 28.87 -10.22 11.13
CA LEU A 200 28.45 -8.97 11.73
C LEU A 200 29.01 -7.82 10.90
N PRO A 201 28.17 -6.88 10.41
CA PRO A 201 28.68 -5.68 9.77
C PRO A 201 29.64 -4.94 10.72
N PRO A 202 30.85 -4.61 10.27
CA PRO A 202 31.89 -4.07 11.16
C PRO A 202 31.55 -2.70 11.73
N ASP A 203 30.59 -2.01 11.14
CA ASP A 203 30.11 -0.72 11.56
C ASP A 203 28.78 -0.81 12.36
N ASN A 204 28.31 -1.98 12.75
CA ASN A 204 27.19 -2.07 13.69
C ASN A 204 27.58 -1.39 15.03
N PRO A 205 26.63 -0.69 15.68
CA PRO A 205 26.96 0.25 16.76
C PRO A 205 27.55 -0.42 18.01
N PHE A 206 27.30 -1.72 18.21
CA PHE A 206 27.71 -2.45 19.40
C PHE A 206 28.87 -3.43 19.15
N VAL A 207 29.39 -3.51 17.93
CA VAL A 207 30.59 -4.31 17.64
C VAL A 207 31.78 -3.80 18.46
N ASN A 208 32.39 -4.71 19.24
CA ASN A 208 33.46 -4.42 20.19
C ASN A 208 33.08 -3.47 21.36
N THR A 209 31.78 -3.33 21.66
CA THR A 209 31.26 -2.57 22.80
C THR A 209 30.23 -3.44 23.54
N PRO A 210 29.83 -3.12 24.79
CA PRO A 210 28.77 -3.87 25.47
C PRO A 210 27.45 -3.86 24.68
N GLY A 211 26.82 -5.03 24.54
CA GLY A 211 25.57 -5.25 23.81
C GLY A 211 25.74 -6.30 22.69
N ARG A 212 24.63 -6.70 22.11
CA ARG A 212 24.58 -7.66 21.01
C ARG A 212 25.02 -6.98 19.71
N ASP A 213 25.99 -7.55 19.06
CA ASP A 213 26.63 -7.02 17.85
C ASP A 213 25.68 -6.96 16.65
N GLU A 214 24.57 -7.71 16.67
CA GLU A 214 23.53 -7.70 15.63
C GLU A 214 22.66 -6.44 15.67
N ILE A 215 22.62 -5.71 16.78
CA ILE A 215 21.72 -4.57 16.96
C ILE A 215 22.13 -3.39 16.06
N TYR A 216 21.18 -2.90 15.26
CA TYR A 216 21.31 -1.67 14.48
C TYR A 216 20.66 -0.48 15.20
N ALA A 217 19.44 -0.68 15.73
CA ALA A 217 18.66 0.30 16.48
C ALA A 217 17.82 -0.41 17.55
N TYR A 218 17.40 0.30 18.60
CA TYR A 218 16.74 -0.28 19.77
C TYR A 218 15.68 0.65 20.36
N GLY A 219 14.98 0.15 21.39
CA GLY A 219 13.93 0.92 22.04
C GLY A 219 12.64 0.95 21.21
N LEU A 220 12.31 -0.15 20.53
CA LEU A 220 11.10 -0.35 19.74
C LEU A 220 10.17 -1.33 20.45
N ARG A 221 8.86 -1.18 20.28
CA ARG A 221 7.85 -2.04 20.90
C ARG A 221 7.53 -3.25 20.00
N ASN A 222 6.98 -2.98 18.82
CA ASN A 222 6.61 -4.00 17.85
C ASN A 222 6.76 -3.43 16.43
N PRO A 223 7.99 -3.31 15.91
CA PRO A 223 8.25 -2.78 14.57
C PRO A 223 7.71 -3.77 13.52
N TRP A 224 6.38 -3.64 13.26
CA TRP A 224 5.63 -4.60 12.45
C TRP A 224 6.08 -4.58 11.00
N ARG A 225 6.14 -3.37 10.39
CA ARG A 225 6.68 -3.21 9.04
C ARG A 225 7.64 -2.04 8.99
N PHE A 226 8.64 -2.21 8.16
CA PHE A 226 9.57 -1.15 7.81
C PHE A 226 9.90 -1.19 6.31
N THR A 227 10.39 -0.11 5.78
CA THR A 227 10.79 -0.02 4.38
C THR A 227 12.00 0.88 4.21
N PHE A 228 12.82 0.58 3.21
CA PHE A 228 13.78 1.53 2.67
C PHE A 228 13.13 2.29 1.52
N ASP A 229 13.16 3.61 1.57
CA ASP A 229 12.81 4.39 0.39
C ASP A 229 13.78 4.04 -0.75
N ARG A 230 13.27 3.42 -1.80
CA ARG A 230 14.08 2.92 -2.91
C ARG A 230 14.87 3.98 -3.68
N VAL A 231 14.59 5.29 -3.46
CA VAL A 231 15.32 6.42 -4.06
C VAL A 231 16.36 6.98 -3.10
N THR A 232 16.02 7.23 -1.85
CA THR A 232 16.89 7.91 -0.87
C THR A 232 17.64 6.95 0.05
N ASP A 233 17.27 5.67 0.10
CA ASP A 233 17.78 4.65 1.02
C ASP A 233 17.52 4.95 2.51
N VAL A 234 16.58 5.84 2.79
CA VAL A 234 16.19 6.16 4.16
C VAL A 234 15.31 5.04 4.71
N LEU A 235 15.64 4.57 5.91
CA LEU A 235 14.88 3.56 6.63
C LEU A 235 13.72 4.22 7.40
N TRP A 236 12.51 3.73 7.13
CA TRP A 236 11.24 4.08 7.77
C TRP A 236 10.75 2.88 8.56
N VAL A 237 10.39 3.06 9.82
CA VAL A 237 9.88 1.99 10.68
C VAL A 237 8.55 2.44 11.29
N ALA A 238 7.51 1.65 11.07
CA ALA A 238 6.26 1.78 11.80
C ALA A 238 6.30 0.87 13.03
N ASP A 239 6.16 1.46 14.19
CA ASP A 239 6.20 0.78 15.48
C ASP A 239 4.84 0.83 16.15
N VAL A 240 4.28 -0.33 16.44
CA VAL A 240 2.93 -0.45 17.04
C VAL A 240 2.98 -0.05 18.50
N GLY A 241 2.19 0.96 18.84
CA GLY A 241 2.04 1.45 20.21
C GLY A 241 1.24 0.55 21.11
N GLN A 242 1.03 0.95 22.36
CA GLN A 242 0.34 0.12 23.35
C GLN A 242 -1.15 0.48 23.48
N ASN A 243 -1.44 1.71 23.89
CA ASN A 243 -2.81 2.14 24.18
C ASN A 243 -3.11 3.58 23.79
N ALA A 244 -2.10 4.34 23.40
CA ALA A 244 -2.25 5.79 23.24
C ALA A 244 -1.83 6.29 21.86
N ARG A 245 -0.72 5.79 21.32
CA ARG A 245 -0.08 6.32 20.12
C ARG A 245 0.47 5.24 19.22
N GLU A 246 0.20 5.37 17.93
CA GLU A 246 0.92 4.69 16.86
C GLU A 246 1.98 5.63 16.29
N GLU A 247 3.11 5.09 15.79
CA GLU A 247 4.23 5.94 15.41
C GLU A 247 4.97 5.45 14.15
N VAL A 248 5.55 6.43 13.44
CA VAL A 248 6.48 6.20 12.34
C VAL A 248 7.80 6.91 12.61
N ASN A 249 8.85 6.13 12.68
CA ASN A 249 10.22 6.61 12.91
C ASN A 249 10.98 6.75 11.59
N MET A 250 11.53 7.95 11.32
CA MET A 250 12.32 8.25 10.12
C MET A 250 13.22 9.48 10.34
N PRO A 251 14.50 9.44 9.98
CA PRO A 251 15.26 8.26 9.57
C PRO A 251 15.58 7.36 10.78
N VAL A 252 15.43 6.06 10.62
CA VAL A 252 15.96 5.12 11.61
C VAL A 252 17.45 4.96 11.36
N VAL A 253 18.25 5.27 12.38
CA VAL A 253 19.70 5.39 12.26
C VAL A 253 20.43 4.41 13.17
N ARG A 254 21.64 4.10 12.79
CA ARG A 254 22.57 3.25 13.54
C ARG A 254 22.76 3.75 14.98
N GLY A 255 22.53 2.89 15.98
CA GLY A 255 22.63 3.20 17.41
C GLY A 255 21.50 4.08 17.93
N GLY A 256 20.45 4.33 17.13
CA GLY A 256 19.28 5.10 17.57
C GLY A 256 18.49 4.37 18.64
N ASN A 257 18.09 5.11 19.70
CA ASN A 257 17.15 4.67 20.72
C ASN A 257 15.81 5.36 20.50
N TYR A 258 14.73 4.59 20.28
CA TYR A 258 13.39 5.07 19.93
C TYR A 258 12.43 5.13 21.13
N GLY A 259 12.94 4.87 22.33
CA GLY A 259 12.32 5.30 23.59
C GLY A 259 11.39 4.32 24.25
N TRP A 260 10.90 3.26 23.59
CA TRP A 260 10.09 2.26 24.28
C TRP A 260 10.93 1.58 25.38
N ARG A 261 10.47 1.43 26.62
CA ARG A 261 9.12 1.67 27.18
C ARG A 261 8.98 3.01 27.93
N ALA A 262 9.99 3.87 27.96
CA ALA A 262 9.88 5.18 28.62
C ALA A 262 8.91 6.12 27.86
N TYR A 263 8.85 5.98 26.54
CA TYR A 263 7.98 6.76 25.67
C TYR A 263 7.10 5.85 24.80
N GLU A 264 5.89 6.32 24.49
CA GLU A 264 4.98 5.83 23.47
C GLU A 264 4.67 7.02 22.56
N GLY A 265 5.13 6.98 21.31
CA GLY A 265 5.23 8.17 20.49
C GLY A 265 6.14 9.23 21.15
N SER A 266 5.67 10.46 21.18
CA SER A 266 6.34 11.57 21.89
C SER A 266 5.93 11.71 23.37
N SER A 267 5.06 10.82 23.86
CA SER A 267 4.48 10.90 25.21
C SER A 267 5.23 10.01 26.19
N CYS A 268 5.66 10.59 27.33
CA CYS A 268 6.20 9.80 28.45
C CYS A 268 5.14 8.86 29.00
N THR A 269 5.42 7.56 29.10
CA THR A 269 4.48 6.54 29.57
C THR A 269 4.24 6.58 31.09
N GLY A 270 5.19 7.15 31.84
CA GLY A 270 5.19 7.10 33.31
C GLY A 270 5.60 5.76 33.90
N ASN A 271 5.93 4.75 33.08
CA ASN A 271 6.42 3.45 33.57
C ASN A 271 7.79 3.57 34.24
N ASP A 272 8.67 4.40 33.68
CA ASP A 272 10.01 4.69 34.19
C ASP A 272 10.24 6.22 34.25
N PRO A 273 9.60 6.97 35.17
CA PRO A 273 9.65 8.43 35.19
C PRO A 273 11.06 9.04 35.16
N PRO A 274 12.08 8.46 35.84
CA PRO A 274 13.46 8.96 35.72
C PRO A 274 14.05 8.89 34.31
N LEU A 275 13.53 8.02 33.47
CA LEU A 275 13.99 7.82 32.09
C LEU A 275 13.30 8.76 31.09
N CYS A 276 12.24 9.48 31.48
CA CYS A 276 11.55 10.43 30.62
C CYS A 276 12.37 11.71 30.37
N ASN A 277 13.60 11.54 29.89
CA ASN A 277 14.45 12.62 29.42
C ASN A 277 14.51 12.61 27.87
N PRO A 278 13.85 13.54 27.17
CA PRO A 278 13.76 13.52 25.71
C PRO A 278 15.12 13.61 25.01
N ALA A 279 16.16 14.13 25.68
CA ALA A 279 17.49 14.21 25.08
C ALA A 279 18.15 12.85 24.80
N ASN A 280 17.64 11.76 25.40
CA ASN A 280 18.20 10.41 25.27
C ASN A 280 17.59 9.62 24.12
N TYR A 281 16.53 10.12 23.49
CA TYR A 281 15.72 9.36 22.53
C TYR A 281 15.54 10.10 21.22
N ARG A 282 15.17 9.32 20.20
CA ARG A 282 14.70 9.83 18.90
C ARG A 282 13.20 9.67 18.86
N PHE A 283 12.52 10.74 18.48
CA PHE A 283 11.07 10.75 18.40
C PHE A 283 10.59 10.53 16.98
N PRO A 284 9.37 9.97 16.83
CA PRO A 284 8.77 9.74 15.52
C PRO A 284 8.54 11.05 14.76
N VAL A 285 8.53 10.95 13.43
CA VAL A 285 8.16 12.07 12.54
C VAL A 285 6.66 12.18 12.36
N LEU A 286 5.94 11.10 12.67
CA LEU A 286 4.50 10.99 12.57
C LEU A 286 4.00 10.12 13.71
N GLU A 287 2.93 10.56 14.36
CA GLU A 287 2.19 9.77 15.34
C GLU A 287 0.69 10.07 15.24
N TYR A 288 -0.15 9.09 15.61
CA TYR A 288 -1.59 9.28 15.74
C TYR A 288 -2.15 8.56 16.96
N ALA A 289 -3.30 9.03 17.45
CA ALA A 289 -3.92 8.51 18.67
C ALA A 289 -4.80 7.27 18.37
N HIS A 290 -5.04 6.47 19.41
CA HIS A 290 -6.07 5.42 19.42
C HIS A 290 -7.45 6.05 19.62
N ASP A 291 -7.94 6.73 18.60
CA ASP A 291 -9.27 7.33 18.50
C ASP A 291 -9.94 6.91 17.18
N GLU A 292 -11.18 7.24 17.00
CA GLU A 292 -11.93 6.94 15.77
C GLU A 292 -11.85 5.46 15.31
N GLY A 293 -11.64 4.53 16.24
CA GLY A 293 -11.51 3.10 15.94
C GLY A 293 -10.10 2.63 15.57
N ARG A 294 -9.12 3.52 15.57
CA ARG A 294 -7.70 3.22 15.32
C ARG A 294 -7.05 2.52 16.51
N CYS A 295 -6.15 1.58 16.25
CA CYS A 295 -5.51 0.82 17.31
C CYS A 295 -4.13 0.22 17.00
N SER A 296 -3.74 0.13 15.72
CA SER A 296 -2.52 -0.57 15.34
C SER A 296 -2.04 -0.18 13.95
N ILE A 297 -0.90 0.49 13.88
CA ILE A 297 -0.27 0.83 12.61
C ILE A 297 0.27 -0.44 11.91
N THR A 298 -0.02 -0.57 10.63
CA THR A 298 0.49 -1.70 9.82
C THR A 298 1.76 -1.37 9.05
N GLY A 299 2.28 -0.13 9.22
CA GLY A 299 3.40 0.33 8.44
C GLY A 299 3.05 0.58 6.99
N GLY A 300 4.03 0.72 6.15
CA GLY A 300 3.80 1.14 4.79
C GLY A 300 5.02 1.22 3.91
N SER A 301 4.86 1.90 2.79
CA SER A 301 5.89 2.11 1.77
C SER A 301 5.97 3.56 1.31
N VAL A 302 7.16 4.01 0.91
CA VAL A 302 7.35 5.31 0.25
C VAL A 302 7.06 5.14 -1.23
N TYR A 303 6.00 5.78 -1.72
CA TYR A 303 5.59 5.66 -3.11
C TYR A 303 6.65 6.18 -4.09
N ARG A 304 7.06 5.33 -5.02
CA ARG A 304 8.01 5.63 -6.09
C ARG A 304 7.57 5.03 -7.44
N GLY A 305 6.26 4.80 -7.56
CA GLY A 305 5.67 4.11 -8.71
C GLY A 305 5.73 4.91 -10.01
N ASN A 306 5.91 4.21 -11.11
CA ASN A 306 5.98 4.78 -12.45
C ASN A 306 4.60 5.20 -12.99
N ARG A 307 3.50 4.69 -12.41
CA ARG A 307 2.12 5.02 -12.83
C ARG A 307 1.62 6.34 -12.28
N GLN A 308 2.42 7.00 -11.41
CA GLN A 308 2.07 8.29 -10.82
C GLN A 308 0.72 8.28 -10.08
N SER A 309 0.41 7.16 -9.44
CA SER A 309 -0.82 6.99 -8.62
C SER A 309 -0.86 7.97 -7.45
N LEU A 310 0.31 8.37 -6.94
CA LEU A 310 0.53 9.38 -5.91
C LEU A 310 1.75 10.24 -6.27
N PRO A 311 1.94 11.40 -5.63
CA PRO A 311 3.20 12.13 -5.69
C PRO A 311 4.36 11.26 -5.21
N GLY A 312 5.49 11.28 -5.93
CA GLY A 312 6.69 10.54 -5.52
C GLY A 312 7.24 11.03 -4.18
N GLY A 313 7.48 10.12 -3.24
CA GLY A 313 7.92 10.43 -1.89
C GLY A 313 6.82 10.39 -0.83
N THR A 314 5.57 10.25 -1.22
CA THR A 314 4.46 10.04 -0.28
C THR A 314 4.65 8.73 0.48
N TYR A 315 4.67 8.78 1.82
CA TYR A 315 4.63 7.57 2.65
C TYR A 315 3.17 7.12 2.81
N VAL A 316 2.87 5.91 2.40
CA VAL A 316 1.53 5.31 2.50
C VAL A 316 1.56 4.25 3.58
N PHE A 317 0.62 4.32 4.53
CA PHE A 317 0.50 3.39 5.65
C PHE A 317 -0.98 3.20 6.02
N ALA A 318 -1.29 2.30 6.95
CA ALA A 318 -2.67 2.04 7.34
C ALA A 318 -2.79 1.74 8.83
N ASP A 319 -4.02 1.80 9.33
CA ASP A 319 -4.39 1.24 10.63
C ASP A 319 -5.19 -0.06 10.43
N PHE A 320 -4.80 -1.09 11.19
CA PHE A 320 -5.39 -2.43 11.10
C PHE A 320 -6.85 -2.48 11.56
N CYS A 321 -7.20 -1.70 12.59
CA CYS A 321 -8.52 -1.74 13.22
C CYS A 321 -9.56 -0.94 12.45
N SER A 322 -9.20 0.29 12.07
CA SER A 322 -10.10 1.17 11.34
C SER A 322 -10.21 0.81 9.86
N GLY A 323 -9.15 0.21 9.28
CA GLY A 323 -9.06 -0.05 7.84
C GLY A 323 -8.73 1.19 7.01
N GLU A 324 -8.42 2.31 7.66
CA GLU A 324 -8.00 3.53 6.99
C GLU A 324 -6.60 3.38 6.40
N ILE A 325 -6.46 3.82 5.15
CA ILE A 325 -5.16 3.97 4.48
C ILE A 325 -4.83 5.44 4.43
N PHE A 326 -3.66 5.80 4.92
CA PHE A 326 -3.17 7.16 5.04
C PHE A 326 -2.06 7.46 4.05
N ALA A 327 -1.91 8.74 3.74
CA ALA A 327 -0.73 9.32 3.13
C ALA A 327 -0.10 10.36 4.06
N TRP A 328 1.22 10.41 4.08
CA TRP A 328 2.00 11.48 4.67
C TRP A 328 2.95 12.07 3.64
N ASP A 329 2.89 13.38 3.44
CA ASP A 329 3.63 14.11 2.39
C ASP A 329 4.94 14.75 2.90
N GLY A 330 5.30 14.49 4.16
CA GLY A 330 6.43 15.12 4.87
C GLY A 330 5.98 16.21 5.83
N THR A 331 4.72 16.62 5.80
CA THR A 331 4.17 17.71 6.63
C THR A 331 2.80 17.37 7.23
N ALA A 332 1.94 16.71 6.47
CA ALA A 332 0.56 16.43 6.87
C ALA A 332 0.17 14.98 6.57
N GLN A 333 -0.59 14.40 7.50
CA GLN A 333 -1.28 13.13 7.33
C GLN A 333 -2.67 13.39 6.74
N THR A 334 -3.05 12.59 5.76
CA THR A 334 -4.39 12.59 5.15
C THR A 334 -4.91 11.17 5.00
N VAL A 335 -6.22 10.98 5.18
CA VAL A 335 -6.87 9.71 4.85
C VAL A 335 -7.02 9.64 3.34
N LEU A 336 -6.43 8.62 2.71
CA LEU A 336 -6.58 8.34 1.27
C LEU A 336 -7.81 7.52 0.99
N LEU A 337 -8.04 6.48 1.80
CA LEU A 337 -9.15 5.54 1.68
C LEU A 337 -9.58 5.09 3.07
N ASP A 338 -10.87 4.87 3.23
CA ASP A 338 -11.48 4.17 4.34
C ASP A 338 -12.04 2.85 3.80
N THR A 339 -11.51 1.73 4.28
CA THR A 339 -11.85 0.39 3.78
C THR A 339 -12.46 -0.45 4.90
N PRO A 340 -13.39 -1.36 4.59
CA PRO A 340 -13.95 -2.26 5.60
C PRO A 340 -13.01 -3.43 5.98
N GLY A 341 -11.81 -3.49 5.40
CA GLY A 341 -10.85 -4.57 5.59
C GLY A 341 -9.89 -4.37 6.74
N ASN A 342 -9.26 -5.47 7.19
CA ASN A 342 -8.13 -5.41 8.10
C ASN A 342 -6.83 -5.40 7.29
N ILE A 343 -6.30 -4.20 7.04
CA ILE A 343 -5.07 -4.06 6.29
C ILE A 343 -3.91 -4.61 7.13
N SER A 344 -3.32 -5.72 6.71
CA SER A 344 -2.26 -6.41 7.45
C SER A 344 -0.86 -5.93 7.06
N SER A 345 -0.70 -5.39 5.86
CA SER A 345 0.60 -4.99 5.33
C SER A 345 0.49 -4.24 4.01
N PHE A 346 1.64 -3.77 3.56
CA PHE A 346 1.87 -3.27 2.21
C PHE A 346 2.98 -4.05 1.52
N GLY A 347 3.10 -3.82 0.22
CA GLY A 347 4.20 -4.32 -0.59
C GLY A 347 4.42 -3.46 -1.82
N GLU A 348 5.51 -3.75 -2.53
CA GLU A 348 5.84 -3.05 -3.76
C GLU A 348 6.13 -4.05 -4.88
N ASP A 349 5.79 -3.66 -6.12
CA ASP A 349 6.33 -4.35 -7.29
C ASP A 349 7.70 -3.77 -7.72
N GLU A 350 8.29 -4.35 -8.77
CA GLU A 350 9.58 -3.91 -9.30
C GLU A 350 9.56 -2.47 -9.84
N HIS A 351 8.36 -1.94 -10.15
CA HIS A 351 8.16 -0.58 -10.65
C HIS A 351 7.85 0.44 -9.54
N GLY A 352 7.77 0.00 -8.28
CA GLY A 352 7.49 0.84 -7.12
C GLY A 352 6.01 1.17 -6.94
N GLU A 353 5.11 0.41 -7.57
CA GLU A 353 3.68 0.51 -7.31
C GLU A 353 3.34 -0.18 -5.99
N ILE A 354 2.48 0.44 -5.20
CA ILE A 354 2.11 -0.05 -3.88
C ILE A 354 0.95 -1.05 -3.98
N TYR A 355 1.11 -2.15 -3.27
CA TYR A 355 0.10 -3.17 -3.04
C TYR A 355 -0.36 -3.14 -1.59
N VAL A 356 -1.66 -3.22 -1.39
CA VAL A 356 -2.34 -3.29 -0.10
C VAL A 356 -2.73 -4.73 0.16
N VAL A 357 -2.34 -5.25 1.31
CA VAL A 357 -2.60 -6.63 1.73
C VAL A 357 -3.67 -6.62 2.81
N ASP A 358 -4.80 -7.26 2.54
CA ASP A 358 -5.91 -7.42 3.47
C ASP A 358 -5.90 -8.84 4.07
N LEU A 359 -5.87 -8.94 5.39
CA LEU A 359 -5.88 -10.20 6.12
C LEU A 359 -7.06 -11.11 5.75
N GLY A 360 -8.17 -10.52 5.28
CA GLY A 360 -9.35 -11.23 4.78
C GLY A 360 -9.12 -12.02 3.49
N GLY A 361 -7.92 -11.94 2.89
CA GLY A 361 -7.53 -12.82 1.78
C GLY A 361 -7.40 -12.14 0.44
N THR A 362 -7.22 -10.82 0.39
CA THR A 362 -7.04 -10.09 -0.87
C THR A 362 -5.74 -9.30 -0.91
N VAL A 363 -5.20 -9.16 -2.11
CA VAL A 363 -4.12 -8.20 -2.43
C VAL A 363 -4.62 -7.30 -3.55
N SER A 364 -4.55 -6.00 -3.33
CA SER A 364 -5.00 -4.99 -4.29
C SER A 364 -3.87 -3.98 -4.55
N ARG A 365 -3.81 -3.44 -5.77
CA ARG A 365 -2.86 -2.37 -6.11
C ARG A 365 -3.51 -1.01 -5.86
N LEU A 366 -2.78 -0.09 -5.22
CA LEU A 366 -3.19 1.30 -5.09
C LEU A 366 -3.05 2.00 -6.45
N ALA A 367 -4.12 2.64 -6.92
CA ALA A 367 -4.15 3.29 -8.22
C ALA A 367 -4.80 4.68 -8.12
N ALA A 368 -4.33 5.63 -8.94
CA ALA A 368 -5.02 6.91 -9.07
C ALA A 368 -6.45 6.68 -9.57
N ALA A 369 -7.40 7.36 -8.96
CA ALA A 369 -8.74 7.40 -9.52
C ALA A 369 -8.67 8.16 -10.85
N THR A 370 -9.05 7.51 -11.92
CA THR A 370 -9.24 8.20 -13.19
C THR A 370 -10.45 9.11 -13.05
N SER A 371 -10.25 10.41 -13.11
CA SER A 371 -11.37 11.34 -13.29
C SER A 371 -11.97 11.05 -14.67
N CYS A 372 -13.11 10.38 -14.70
CA CYS A 372 -13.79 10.08 -15.95
C CYS A 372 -14.35 11.37 -16.56
N THR A 373 -13.77 11.78 -17.66
CA THR A 373 -14.31 12.82 -18.51
C THR A 373 -14.99 12.16 -19.70
N TYR A 374 -16.17 12.67 -20.04
CA TYR A 374 -16.98 12.14 -21.13
C TYR A 374 -17.28 13.22 -22.15
N ALA A 375 -17.15 12.88 -23.42
CA ALA A 375 -17.61 13.71 -24.52
C ALA A 375 -18.50 12.89 -25.45
N ILE A 376 -19.50 13.55 -26.05
CA ILE A 376 -20.39 12.95 -27.04
C ILE A 376 -20.35 13.72 -28.35
N ALA A 377 -20.43 13.01 -29.46
CA ALA A 377 -20.52 13.60 -30.77
C ALA A 377 -21.44 12.78 -31.71
N PRO A 378 -22.35 13.45 -32.44
CA PRO A 378 -22.69 14.89 -32.36
C PRO A 378 -23.43 15.24 -31.05
N ALA A 379 -23.59 16.51 -30.73
CA ALA A 379 -24.38 16.96 -29.58
C ALA A 379 -25.88 17.08 -29.88
N ARG A 380 -26.25 17.05 -31.15
CA ARG A 380 -27.65 17.17 -31.61
C ARG A 380 -27.83 16.64 -33.03
N GLU A 381 -29.05 16.21 -33.34
CA GLU A 381 -29.42 15.77 -34.70
C GLU A 381 -30.87 16.14 -35.02
N THR A 382 -31.19 16.36 -36.31
CA THR A 382 -32.49 16.70 -36.79
C THR A 382 -33.03 15.66 -37.76
N PHE A 383 -34.27 15.20 -37.52
CA PHE A 383 -34.96 14.20 -38.33
C PHE A 383 -36.18 14.76 -39.05
N ALA A 384 -36.47 14.20 -40.20
CA ALA A 384 -37.73 14.39 -40.91
C ALA A 384 -38.89 13.68 -40.18
N ILE A 385 -40.13 13.93 -40.62
CA ILE A 385 -41.35 13.32 -40.05
C ILE A 385 -41.36 11.80 -40.05
N ALA A 386 -40.67 11.18 -41.00
CA ALA A 386 -40.60 9.74 -41.15
C ALA A 386 -39.80 9.07 -40.02
N GLY A 387 -39.09 9.86 -39.22
CA GLY A 387 -38.13 9.32 -38.25
C GLY A 387 -36.84 8.84 -38.91
N GLY A 388 -36.17 7.93 -38.26
CA GLY A 388 -34.89 7.36 -38.74
C GLY A 388 -34.08 6.73 -37.62
N ALA A 389 -32.84 6.41 -37.90
CA ALA A 389 -31.87 5.90 -36.94
C ALA A 389 -30.60 6.76 -36.95
N GLY A 390 -29.93 6.84 -35.83
CA GLY A 390 -28.69 7.59 -35.67
C GLY A 390 -27.78 6.95 -34.65
N SER A 391 -26.61 7.57 -34.46
CA SER A 391 -25.64 7.13 -33.46
C SER A 391 -24.94 8.30 -32.78
N ILE A 392 -24.56 8.11 -31.54
CA ILE A 392 -23.79 9.04 -30.72
C ILE A 392 -22.47 8.35 -30.38
N ALA A 393 -21.36 8.91 -30.83
CA ALA A 393 -20.05 8.47 -30.39
C ALA A 393 -19.80 8.96 -28.96
N VAL A 394 -19.33 8.09 -28.10
CA VAL A 394 -18.90 8.37 -26.73
C VAL A 394 -17.39 8.30 -26.68
N THR A 395 -16.75 9.37 -26.21
CA THR A 395 -15.31 9.39 -25.93
C THR A 395 -15.12 9.41 -24.42
N ALA A 396 -14.41 8.43 -23.87
CA ALA A 396 -14.11 8.28 -22.46
C ALA A 396 -12.76 7.56 -22.28
N GLY A 397 -12.14 7.71 -21.11
CA GLY A 397 -10.95 6.92 -20.76
C GLY A 397 -11.28 5.42 -20.68
N ASP A 398 -10.29 4.55 -20.92
CA ASP A 398 -10.47 3.09 -21.09
C ASP A 398 -11.21 2.38 -19.95
N SER A 399 -11.08 2.89 -18.70
CA SER A 399 -11.77 2.34 -17.51
C SER A 399 -13.07 3.06 -17.13
N CYS A 400 -13.47 4.07 -17.89
CA CYS A 400 -14.63 4.92 -17.59
C CYS A 400 -15.92 4.30 -18.08
N ALA A 401 -16.72 3.78 -17.17
CA ALA A 401 -18.05 3.24 -17.48
C ALA A 401 -19.05 4.37 -17.74
N TRP A 402 -19.98 4.17 -18.69
CA TRP A 402 -21.03 5.09 -19.03
C TRP A 402 -22.35 4.39 -19.31
N THR A 403 -23.45 5.11 -19.09
CA THR A 403 -24.80 4.67 -19.42
C THR A 403 -25.50 5.72 -20.29
N ALA A 404 -26.46 5.26 -21.08
CA ALA A 404 -27.34 6.09 -21.88
C ALA A 404 -28.80 5.88 -21.48
N ALA A 405 -29.58 6.93 -21.41
CA ALA A 405 -31.00 6.88 -21.08
C ALA A 405 -31.80 7.95 -21.83
N THR A 406 -33.06 7.66 -22.11
CA THR A 406 -34.05 8.63 -22.63
C THR A 406 -35.38 8.49 -21.89
N GLY A 407 -36.04 9.61 -21.62
CA GLY A 407 -37.42 9.64 -21.11
C GLY A 407 -38.46 9.77 -22.19
N ASP A 408 -38.08 9.94 -23.45
CA ASP A 408 -38.94 10.19 -24.58
C ASP A 408 -39.42 8.91 -25.25
N ALA A 409 -40.66 8.50 -25.08
CA ALA A 409 -41.22 7.25 -25.57
C ALA A 409 -41.12 7.01 -27.10
N TRP A 410 -40.81 8.07 -27.86
CA TRP A 410 -40.66 8.05 -29.32
C TRP A 410 -39.18 7.86 -29.75
N ILE A 411 -38.27 7.83 -28.80
CA ILE A 411 -36.85 7.52 -28.97
C ILE A 411 -36.59 6.14 -28.38
N THR A 412 -36.05 5.24 -29.17
CA THR A 412 -35.68 3.90 -28.71
C THR A 412 -34.17 3.76 -28.82
N LEU A 413 -33.51 3.41 -27.70
CA LEU A 413 -32.08 3.10 -27.71
C LEU A 413 -31.90 1.70 -28.29
N GLY A 414 -30.94 1.56 -29.23
CA GLY A 414 -30.56 0.29 -29.83
C GLY A 414 -29.23 -0.22 -29.26
N GLY A 415 -29.11 -1.54 -29.10
CA GLY A 415 -27.90 -2.14 -28.56
C GLY A 415 -27.71 -1.95 -27.06
N ALA A 416 -26.46 -1.98 -26.60
CA ALA A 416 -26.13 -1.73 -25.21
C ALA A 416 -26.30 -0.24 -24.87
N ALA A 417 -27.17 0.07 -23.88
CA ALA A 417 -27.32 1.41 -23.32
C ALA A 417 -26.26 1.73 -22.26
N GLU A 418 -25.15 0.97 -22.26
CA GLU A 418 -24.03 1.10 -21.35
C GLU A 418 -22.73 0.64 -22.03
N GLY A 419 -21.59 1.07 -21.50
CA GLY A 419 -20.27 0.68 -21.99
C GLY A 419 -19.16 1.16 -21.09
N THR A 420 -17.93 0.83 -21.48
CA THR A 420 -16.69 1.27 -20.80
C THR A 420 -15.70 1.75 -21.85
N GLY A 421 -15.04 2.87 -21.60
CA GLY A 421 -14.14 3.49 -22.57
C GLY A 421 -14.88 4.13 -23.73
N ASN A 422 -14.21 4.22 -24.88
CA ASN A 422 -14.83 4.71 -26.11
C ASN A 422 -15.95 3.77 -26.57
N GLY A 423 -17.06 4.33 -27.07
CA GLY A 423 -18.20 3.53 -27.48
C GLY A 423 -19.15 4.25 -28.41
N THR A 424 -20.27 3.61 -28.73
CA THR A 424 -21.30 4.16 -29.59
C THR A 424 -22.68 3.79 -29.07
N VAL A 425 -23.56 4.77 -28.86
CA VAL A 425 -24.97 4.57 -28.57
C VAL A 425 -25.74 4.72 -29.86
N THR A 426 -26.47 3.68 -30.26
CA THR A 426 -27.38 3.74 -31.41
C THR A 426 -28.81 4.05 -30.94
N TYR A 427 -29.59 4.68 -31.76
CA TYR A 427 -30.98 5.00 -31.45
C TYR A 427 -31.86 5.05 -32.68
N ALA A 428 -33.18 4.89 -32.47
CA ALA A 428 -34.19 4.98 -33.50
C ALA A 428 -35.29 6.00 -33.09
N ILE A 429 -35.75 6.77 -34.07
CA ILE A 429 -36.75 7.81 -33.93
C ILE A 429 -38.04 7.39 -34.63
N ALA A 430 -39.12 7.28 -33.84
CA ALA A 430 -40.42 6.91 -34.39
C ALA A 430 -40.98 8.01 -35.32
N PRO A 431 -41.81 7.65 -36.35
CA PRO A 431 -42.50 8.62 -37.17
C PRO A 431 -43.36 9.60 -36.36
N TYR A 432 -43.47 10.86 -36.85
CA TYR A 432 -44.21 11.90 -36.16
C TYR A 432 -45.33 12.48 -37.01
N THR A 433 -46.55 12.21 -36.65
CA THR A 433 -47.75 12.70 -37.29
C THR A 433 -48.55 13.70 -36.45
N GLY A 434 -48.10 13.99 -35.23
CA GLY A 434 -48.78 14.78 -34.23
C GLY A 434 -48.69 16.31 -34.42
N LYS A 435 -49.24 17.04 -33.48
CA LYS A 435 -49.04 18.48 -33.28
C LYS A 435 -48.25 18.70 -31.99
N PRO A 436 -47.38 19.70 -31.89
CA PRO A 436 -47.00 20.80 -32.82
C PRO A 436 -46.16 20.32 -34.04
N LYS A 437 -45.79 21.24 -34.98
CA LYS A 437 -45.01 20.90 -36.18
C LYS A 437 -43.58 20.44 -35.91
N VAL A 438 -43.11 20.66 -34.71
CA VAL A 438 -41.75 20.26 -34.23
C VAL A 438 -41.90 19.59 -32.89
N ARG A 439 -41.18 18.47 -32.64
CA ARG A 439 -40.95 17.92 -31.31
C ARG A 439 -39.48 17.82 -31.03
N THR A 440 -39.13 17.96 -29.78
CA THR A 440 -37.75 17.84 -29.29
C THR A 440 -37.70 16.76 -28.20
N GLY A 441 -36.68 15.95 -28.17
CA GLY A 441 -36.42 14.96 -27.15
C GLY A 441 -34.93 14.86 -26.87
N THR A 442 -34.57 14.11 -25.86
CA THR A 442 -33.19 14.02 -25.40
C THR A 442 -32.76 12.57 -25.12
N ILE A 443 -31.49 12.30 -25.34
CA ILE A 443 -30.78 11.16 -24.82
C ILE A 443 -29.69 11.70 -23.91
N VAL A 444 -29.64 11.23 -22.67
CA VAL A 444 -28.54 11.54 -21.73
C VAL A 444 -27.53 10.42 -21.75
N VAL A 445 -26.28 10.72 -22.06
CA VAL A 445 -25.18 9.77 -22.10
C VAL A 445 -24.08 10.26 -21.15
N ALA A 446 -23.79 9.51 -20.11
CA ALA A 446 -22.77 9.89 -19.10
C ALA A 446 -22.92 11.35 -18.61
N GLY A 447 -24.16 11.80 -18.36
CA GLY A 447 -24.47 13.16 -17.93
C GLY A 447 -24.48 14.21 -19.05
N ASN A 448 -24.02 13.89 -20.27
CA ASN A 448 -24.08 14.79 -21.43
C ASN A 448 -25.41 14.63 -22.16
N THR A 449 -26.03 15.75 -22.53
CA THR A 449 -27.33 15.76 -23.20
C THR A 449 -27.15 15.81 -24.71
N PHE A 450 -27.66 14.80 -25.42
CA PHE A 450 -27.84 14.81 -26.87
C PHE A 450 -29.28 15.22 -27.21
N THR A 451 -29.46 16.23 -28.07
CA THR A 451 -30.78 16.77 -28.40
C THR A 451 -31.22 16.32 -29.80
N ILE A 452 -32.43 15.76 -29.86
CA ILE A 452 -33.08 15.35 -31.09
C ILE A 452 -34.20 16.33 -31.40
N THR A 453 -34.21 16.85 -32.63
CA THR A 453 -35.31 17.68 -33.14
C THR A 453 -35.95 16.97 -34.32
N GLN A 454 -37.28 16.76 -34.30
CA GLN A 454 -37.99 16.17 -35.42
C GLN A 454 -38.97 17.17 -36.00
N ASN A 455 -38.76 17.48 -37.30
CA ASN A 455 -39.49 18.52 -38.00
C ASN A 455 -40.52 17.94 -38.99
N ARG A 456 -41.74 18.50 -38.95
CA ARG A 456 -42.81 18.19 -39.91
C ARG A 456 -42.73 19.06 -41.17
N LEU A 457 -41.76 19.99 -41.28
CA LEU A 457 -41.57 20.82 -42.46
C LEU A 457 -40.96 19.98 -43.61
N ARG A 458 -41.61 19.98 -44.79
CA ARG A 458 -41.02 19.47 -46.03
C ARG A 458 -39.76 20.26 -46.33
N LEU A 459 -38.63 19.56 -46.50
CA LEU A 459 -37.49 20.14 -47.18
C LEU A 459 -37.99 20.53 -48.61
N LEU A 460 -38.12 21.82 -48.89
CA LEU A 460 -38.26 22.33 -50.28
C LEU A 460 -36.89 22.04 -50.93
N VAL A 461 -36.81 20.92 -51.66
CA VAL A 461 -35.77 20.72 -52.65
C VAL A 461 -35.99 21.81 -53.70
N ARG A 462 -35.18 22.87 -53.69
CA ARG A 462 -35.07 23.79 -54.82
C ARG A 462 -34.48 22.99 -55.95
N GLY A 463 -35.34 22.53 -56.88
CA GLY A 463 -34.93 22.09 -58.20
C GLY A 463 -34.31 23.29 -58.91
N GLY A 464 -32.98 23.26 -59.08
CA GLY A 464 -32.31 24.09 -60.07
C GLY A 464 -32.68 23.61 -61.44
N GLY A 465 -33.34 24.50 -62.21
CA GLY A 465 -33.44 24.37 -63.65
C GLY A 465 -32.17 24.90 -64.31
#